data_61c0c2397c7f863b91ce367868bc788d
#
_entry.id   61c0c2397c7f863b91ce367868bc788d
#
_cell.length_a   1.000
_cell.length_b   1.000
_cell.length_c   1.000
_cell.angle_alpha   90.00
_cell.angle_beta   90.00
_cell.angle_gamma   90.00
#
_symmetry.space_group_name_H-M   'P 1'
#
loop_
_entity.id
_entity.type
_entity.pdbx_description
1 polymer ?
#
loop_
_entity_poly.entity_id
_entity_poly.type
_entity_poly.pdbx_seq_one_letter_code
_entity_poly.pdbx_strand_id
1 'polypeptide(L)'
;MNMKSGKVAAIAALLLAQPVAWAAESVEEARDALQTKEDDVTEEKNLEEVFQAAEKQYSLLPSGQMSLNFSANYNYYRDDRIDIALDEDSGDISRFRIEQDAQHSFGSSLSFDYGIWNNLTFNTRLPVSYKYDTEKDVSQAALGDVSFGLRYQPFPVRPGAVNTTLYTTLTTPTGDSPYDINVNTEVSSGSGFYSLGGGVSMSKVVDPVVLYGSLGYSMAFDITGINQRRGSDTLEEVNPGDSINFSMGLAYALSYEVSLSASYQQSYNFDTEFFFDGGRIARSEDSTSSVVNTSIGLRSSKNRIINLSFGFGLTEDSPDVLLGLSMPIDFSGLKPGA
;
A
#
# COMPACT_ATOMS: atom_id res chain seq x y z
N MET A 1 -26.49 -21.25 -11.66
CA MET A 1 -27.05 -21.02 -13.03
C MET A 1 -26.40 -19.77 -13.57
N ASN A 2 -25.40 -19.98 -14.42
CA ASN A 2 -24.45 -18.99 -14.98
C ASN A 2 -25.13 -17.82 -15.69
N MET A 3 -24.89 -16.59 -15.26
CA MET A 3 -24.94 -15.40 -16.14
C MET A 3 -24.66 -14.09 -15.40
N LYS A 4 -23.43 -13.86 -14.90
CA LYS A 4 -23.01 -12.49 -14.51
C LYS A 4 -21.50 -12.20 -14.70
N SER A 5 -20.67 -13.19 -15.03
CA SER A 5 -19.22 -12.95 -15.22
C SER A 5 -18.82 -12.35 -16.59
N GLY A 6 -19.77 -12.19 -17.52
CA GLY A 6 -19.46 -11.76 -18.89
C GLY A 6 -19.42 -10.24 -19.12
N LYS A 7 -19.93 -9.42 -18.22
CA LYS A 7 -20.05 -7.97 -18.48
C LYS A 7 -18.89 -7.11 -17.95
N VAL A 8 -18.20 -7.56 -16.93
CA VAL A 8 -17.04 -6.83 -16.38
C VAL A 8 -15.80 -7.05 -17.24
N ALA A 9 -15.61 -8.25 -17.79
CA ALA A 9 -14.53 -8.54 -18.72
C ALA A 9 -14.62 -7.76 -20.05
N ALA A 10 -15.84 -7.40 -20.48
CA ALA A 10 -16.04 -6.62 -21.71
C ALA A 10 -15.66 -5.14 -21.57
N ILE A 11 -15.76 -4.56 -20.38
CA ILE A 11 -15.38 -3.15 -20.13
C ILE A 11 -13.86 -3.01 -20.01
N ALA A 12 -13.18 -3.97 -19.40
CA ALA A 12 -11.71 -3.99 -19.35
C ALA A 12 -11.08 -4.24 -20.75
N ALA A 13 -11.72 -5.06 -21.59
CA ALA A 13 -11.26 -5.30 -22.95
C ALA A 13 -11.51 -4.10 -23.89
N LEU A 14 -12.51 -3.25 -23.62
CA LEU A 14 -12.78 -2.06 -24.43
C LEU A 14 -11.81 -0.92 -24.17
N LEU A 15 -11.21 -0.85 -22.97
CA LEU A 15 -10.16 0.14 -22.63
C LEU A 15 -8.79 -0.25 -23.21
N LEU A 16 -8.57 -1.54 -23.52
CA LEU A 16 -7.32 -2.02 -24.15
C LEU A 16 -7.38 -2.04 -25.68
N ALA A 17 -8.54 -1.81 -26.31
CA ALA A 17 -8.75 -1.86 -27.74
C ALA A 17 -8.80 -0.49 -28.44
N GLN A 18 -8.27 0.57 -27.84
CA GLN A 18 -8.05 1.83 -28.56
C GLN A 18 -6.79 1.68 -29.43
N PRO A 19 -6.83 2.20 -30.68
CA PRO A 19 -5.81 1.85 -31.64
C PRO A 19 -4.43 2.44 -31.26
N VAL A 20 -3.44 1.56 -31.27
CA VAL A 20 -2.01 1.82 -31.05
C VAL A 20 -1.44 2.98 -31.92
N ALA A 21 -2.15 3.43 -32.95
CA ALA A 21 -1.74 4.50 -33.85
C ALA A 21 -1.71 5.90 -33.19
N TRP A 22 -2.61 6.19 -32.22
CA TRP A 22 -2.58 7.48 -31.49
C TRP A 22 -1.50 7.53 -30.41
N ALA A 23 -1.16 6.39 -29.83
CA ALA A 23 -0.09 6.31 -28.86
C ALA A 23 1.30 6.49 -29.48
N ALA A 24 1.50 6.07 -30.74
CA ALA A 24 2.78 6.22 -31.43
C ALA A 24 3.10 7.67 -31.79
N GLU A 25 2.11 8.46 -32.20
CA GLU A 25 2.30 9.86 -32.58
C GLU A 25 2.55 10.76 -31.34
N SER A 26 1.83 10.49 -30.24
CA SER A 26 2.05 11.18 -28.96
C SER A 26 3.36 10.79 -28.26
N VAL A 27 3.87 9.58 -28.49
CA VAL A 27 5.16 9.11 -27.97
C VAL A 27 6.33 9.79 -28.70
N GLU A 28 6.22 10.01 -29.99
CA GLU A 28 7.22 10.71 -30.77
C GLU A 28 7.24 12.21 -30.46
N GLU A 29 6.09 12.87 -30.31
CA GLU A 29 5.99 14.25 -29.83
C GLU A 29 6.51 14.43 -28.39
N ALA A 30 6.23 13.50 -27.51
CA ALA A 30 6.77 13.49 -26.15
C ALA A 30 8.28 13.27 -26.13
N ARG A 31 8.79 12.43 -27.02
CA ARG A 31 10.21 12.18 -27.20
C ARG A 31 10.94 13.40 -27.78
N ASP A 32 10.36 14.06 -28.76
CA ASP A 32 10.90 15.31 -29.33
C ASP A 32 10.85 16.46 -28.29
N ALA A 33 9.83 16.54 -27.46
CA ALA A 33 9.74 17.53 -26.37
C ALA A 33 10.79 17.27 -25.27
N LEU A 34 11.15 16.02 -25.01
CA LEU A 34 12.24 15.62 -24.13
C LEU A 34 13.63 15.91 -24.77
N GLN A 35 13.79 15.67 -26.07
CA GLN A 35 15.03 15.92 -26.82
C GLN A 35 15.30 17.42 -27.04
N THR A 36 14.30 18.27 -27.02
CA THR A 36 14.44 19.72 -27.27
C THR A 36 14.92 20.50 -26.03
N LYS A 37 15.08 19.86 -24.87
CA LYS A 37 15.58 20.50 -23.64
C LYS A 37 16.82 19.81 -23.11
N GLU A 38 17.98 20.23 -23.66
CA GLU A 38 19.33 20.08 -23.08
C GLU A 38 19.76 18.70 -22.56
N ASP A 39 20.75 18.11 -23.29
CA ASP A 39 21.69 17.05 -22.91
C ASP A 39 21.15 15.72 -22.37
N ASP A 40 21.60 14.60 -22.95
CA ASP A 40 21.28 13.19 -22.60
C ASP A 40 21.32 12.86 -21.08
N VAL A 41 22.17 13.58 -20.33
CA VAL A 41 22.30 13.46 -18.87
C VAL A 41 21.08 14.01 -18.12
N THR A 42 20.34 14.94 -18.74
CA THR A 42 19.16 15.59 -18.16
C THR A 42 17.93 14.73 -18.28
N GLU A 43 17.81 13.90 -19.34
CA GLU A 43 16.67 13.01 -19.57
C GLU A 43 16.64 11.85 -18.59
N GLU A 44 17.75 11.16 -18.42
CA GLU A 44 17.87 10.05 -17.47
C GLU A 44 17.59 10.51 -16.02
N LYS A 45 18.09 11.71 -15.68
CA LYS A 45 17.81 12.32 -14.38
C LYS A 45 16.35 12.70 -14.19
N ASN A 46 15.67 13.20 -15.22
CA ASN A 46 14.26 13.52 -15.18
C ASN A 46 13.39 12.27 -15.04
N LEU A 47 13.71 11.17 -15.72
CA LEU A 47 13.06 9.88 -15.59
C LEU A 47 13.23 9.32 -14.17
N GLU A 48 14.41 9.43 -13.59
CA GLU A 48 14.67 8.99 -12.23
C GLU A 48 13.91 9.84 -11.20
N GLU A 49 13.84 11.16 -11.38
CA GLU A 49 13.04 12.06 -10.52
C GLU A 49 11.53 11.73 -10.58
N VAL A 50 11.01 11.44 -11.77
CA VAL A 50 9.61 11.03 -11.97
C VAL A 50 9.34 9.69 -11.30
N PHE A 51 10.24 8.72 -11.46
CA PHE A 51 10.15 7.43 -10.81
C PHE A 51 10.22 7.54 -9.29
N GLN A 52 11.18 8.29 -8.75
CA GLN A 52 11.34 8.51 -7.31
C GLN A 52 10.11 9.19 -6.69
N ALA A 53 9.42 10.03 -7.44
CA ALA A 53 8.19 10.66 -6.98
C ALA A 53 6.99 9.72 -7.02
N ALA A 54 6.93 8.81 -8.00
CA ALA A 54 5.87 7.81 -8.12
C ALA A 54 6.02 6.70 -7.06
N GLU A 55 7.25 6.27 -6.81
CA GLU A 55 7.58 5.14 -5.95
C GLU A 55 8.62 5.54 -4.88
N LYS A 56 8.15 6.22 -3.86
CA LYS A 56 9.00 6.79 -2.78
C LYS A 56 9.81 5.75 -2.01
N GLN A 57 9.35 4.51 -1.93
CA GLN A 57 10.08 3.44 -1.27
C GLN A 57 11.45 3.16 -1.90
N TYR A 58 11.66 3.59 -3.15
CA TYR A 58 12.93 3.43 -3.87
C TYR A 58 13.82 4.68 -3.81
N SER A 59 13.31 5.78 -3.25
CA SER A 59 14.01 7.06 -3.21
C SER A 59 14.94 7.18 -2.02
N LEU A 60 16.14 7.71 -2.24
CA LEU A 60 17.11 8.12 -1.24
C LEU A 60 17.28 9.64 -1.28
N LEU A 61 17.46 10.23 -0.11
CA LEU A 61 17.74 11.66 0.00
C LEU A 61 19.23 11.91 0.19
N PRO A 62 19.80 12.93 -0.46
CA PRO A 62 21.14 13.41 -0.15
C PRO A 62 21.31 13.76 1.32
N SER A 63 22.53 13.63 1.84
CA SER A 63 22.86 13.93 3.24
C SER A 63 22.37 15.33 3.66
N GLY A 64 21.64 15.39 4.78
CA GLY A 64 21.11 16.62 5.36
C GLY A 64 19.83 17.13 4.70
N GLN A 65 19.32 16.50 3.65
CA GLN A 65 18.03 16.86 3.06
C GLN A 65 16.88 16.20 3.81
N MET A 66 15.74 16.89 3.81
CA MET A 66 14.49 16.46 4.42
C MET A 66 13.38 16.50 3.38
N SER A 67 12.44 15.56 3.48
CA SER A 67 11.21 15.54 2.69
C SER A 67 10.04 15.23 3.60
N LEU A 68 8.93 15.95 3.44
CA LEU A 68 7.65 15.62 4.04
C LEU A 68 6.67 15.31 2.93
N ASN A 69 5.95 14.23 3.10
CA ASN A 69 4.97 13.80 2.14
C ASN A 69 3.64 13.53 2.82
N PHE A 70 2.59 14.04 2.25
CA PHE A 70 1.22 13.71 2.59
C PHE A 70 0.69 12.67 1.64
N SER A 71 -0.01 11.67 2.15
CA SER A 71 -0.80 10.75 1.35
C SER A 71 -2.19 10.57 1.96
N ALA A 72 -3.17 10.40 1.09
CA ALA A 72 -4.53 10.03 1.44
C ALA A 72 -4.94 8.84 0.56
N ASN A 73 -5.64 7.90 1.15
CA ASN A 73 -6.13 6.72 0.46
C ASN A 73 -7.54 6.38 0.92
N TYR A 74 -8.28 5.79 0.00
CA TYR A 74 -9.58 5.20 0.24
C TYR A 74 -9.54 3.76 -0.23
N ASN A 75 -9.96 2.84 0.64
CA ASN A 75 -10.07 1.42 0.34
C ASN A 75 -11.51 0.98 0.58
N TYR A 76 -12.02 0.22 -0.36
CA TYR A 76 -13.33 -0.39 -0.30
C TYR A 76 -13.16 -1.90 -0.31
N TYR A 77 -13.73 -2.56 0.69
CA TYR A 77 -13.83 -4.01 0.80
C TYR A 77 -15.29 -4.40 0.77
N ARG A 78 -15.61 -5.43 0.03
CA ARG A 78 -16.92 -6.04 0.00
C ARG A 78 -16.80 -7.47 0.49
N ASP A 79 -17.63 -7.81 1.46
CA ASP A 79 -17.79 -9.15 1.97
C ASP A 79 -19.23 -9.64 1.70
N ASP A 80 -19.39 -10.84 1.14
CA ASP A 80 -20.68 -11.46 0.90
C ASP A 80 -20.87 -12.58 1.93
N ARG A 81 -21.71 -12.35 2.93
CA ARG A 81 -22.04 -13.33 3.97
C ARG A 81 -23.24 -14.16 3.61
N ILE A 82 -23.16 -15.45 3.90
CA ILE A 82 -24.29 -16.36 3.84
C ILE A 82 -24.79 -16.60 5.27
N ASP A 83 -25.94 -16.05 5.61
CA ASP A 83 -26.63 -16.31 6.87
C ASP A 83 -27.59 -17.47 6.67
N ILE A 84 -27.37 -18.56 7.43
CA ILE A 84 -28.17 -19.76 7.41
C ILE A 84 -28.74 -19.95 8.81
N ALA A 85 -30.04 -19.75 8.96
CA ALA A 85 -30.71 -20.13 10.19
C ALA A 85 -31.36 -21.53 10.00
N LEU A 86 -31.07 -22.42 10.93
CA LEU A 86 -31.68 -23.75 11.01
C LEU A 86 -32.86 -23.69 11.95
N ASP A 87 -33.91 -24.41 11.61
CA ASP A 87 -35.04 -24.67 12.54
C ASP A 87 -34.57 -25.70 13.57
N GLU A 88 -34.67 -25.37 14.87
CA GLU A 88 -34.17 -26.21 15.95
C GLU A 88 -34.92 -27.54 16.09
N ASP A 89 -36.17 -27.59 15.63
CA ASP A 89 -37.01 -28.79 15.76
C ASP A 89 -36.88 -29.75 14.58
N SER A 90 -36.75 -29.24 13.37
CA SER A 90 -36.70 -30.06 12.14
C SER A 90 -35.30 -30.24 11.57
N GLY A 91 -34.34 -29.34 11.91
CA GLY A 91 -33.02 -29.29 11.31
C GLY A 91 -33.02 -28.75 9.86
N ASP A 92 -34.18 -28.30 9.37
CA ASP A 92 -34.32 -27.73 8.06
C ASP A 92 -33.83 -26.28 8.02
N ILE A 93 -33.39 -25.80 6.84
CA ILE A 93 -33.01 -24.42 6.64
C ILE A 93 -34.24 -23.54 6.70
N SER A 94 -34.44 -22.82 7.80
CA SER A 94 -35.56 -21.90 8.00
C SER A 94 -35.36 -20.55 7.34
N ARG A 95 -34.12 -20.13 7.19
CA ARG A 95 -33.74 -18.89 6.49
C ARG A 95 -32.44 -19.09 5.75
N PHE A 96 -32.42 -18.63 4.53
CA PHE A 96 -31.21 -18.45 3.73
C PHE A 96 -31.17 -16.99 3.27
N ARG A 97 -30.16 -16.25 3.70
CA ARG A 97 -29.98 -14.86 3.34
C ARG A 97 -28.55 -14.60 2.93
N ILE A 98 -28.37 -13.91 1.85
CA ILE A 98 -27.07 -13.35 1.47
C ILE A 98 -27.09 -11.90 1.91
N GLU A 99 -26.26 -11.58 2.89
CA GLU A 99 -26.02 -10.21 3.33
C GLU A 99 -24.75 -9.71 2.66
N GLN A 100 -24.81 -8.49 2.13
CA GLN A 100 -23.67 -7.84 1.53
C GLN A 100 -23.18 -6.78 2.50
N ASP A 101 -21.98 -7.00 3.01
CA ASP A 101 -21.29 -6.05 3.84
C ASP A 101 -20.29 -5.22 3.04
N ALA A 102 -20.07 -4.01 3.51
CA ALA A 102 -19.09 -3.13 2.93
C ALA A 102 -18.29 -2.42 4.03
N GLN A 103 -16.98 -2.49 3.92
CA GLN A 103 -16.09 -1.71 4.76
C GLN A 103 -15.46 -0.58 3.95
N HIS A 104 -15.68 0.64 4.40
CA HIS A 104 -15.06 1.85 3.85
C HIS A 104 -13.92 2.30 4.77
N SER A 105 -12.72 2.39 4.24
CA SER A 105 -11.54 2.83 4.99
C SER A 105 -10.92 4.05 4.31
N PHE A 106 -10.88 5.16 5.03
CA PHE A 106 -10.17 6.37 4.63
C PHE A 106 -8.91 6.49 5.45
N GLY A 107 -7.77 6.47 4.80
CA GLY A 107 -6.47 6.65 5.44
C GLY A 107 -5.83 7.95 5.00
N SER A 108 -5.09 8.58 5.91
CA SER A 108 -4.15 9.63 5.58
C SER A 108 -2.85 9.37 6.31
N SER A 109 -1.73 9.78 5.76
CA SER A 109 -0.46 9.67 6.48
C SER A 109 0.49 10.81 6.13
N LEU A 110 1.30 11.16 7.12
CA LEU A 110 2.46 12.03 6.96
C LEU A 110 3.71 11.16 7.01
N SER A 111 4.53 11.23 5.98
CA SER A 111 5.81 10.54 5.92
C SER A 111 6.93 11.58 5.90
N PHE A 112 7.86 11.45 6.84
CA PHE A 112 9.05 12.29 6.96
C PHE A 112 10.26 11.45 6.59
N ASP A 113 11.08 11.95 5.65
CA ASP A 113 12.32 11.33 5.23
C ASP A 113 13.49 12.27 5.54
N TYR A 114 14.61 11.72 6.01
CA TYR A 114 15.85 12.43 6.31
C TYR A 114 17.06 11.68 5.77
N GLY A 115 17.83 12.33 4.91
CA GLY A 115 19.11 11.82 4.41
C GLY A 115 20.19 11.90 5.48
N ILE A 116 20.52 10.77 6.12
CA ILE A 116 21.62 10.69 7.08
C ILE A 116 22.95 10.76 6.33
N TRP A 117 23.09 9.95 5.28
CA TRP A 117 24.20 9.95 4.35
C TRP A 117 23.66 9.94 2.92
N ASN A 118 24.51 10.15 1.94
CA ASN A 118 24.08 10.13 0.53
C ASN A 118 23.53 8.78 0.07
N ASN A 119 23.80 7.71 0.81
CA ASN A 119 23.34 6.35 0.55
C ASN A 119 22.50 5.75 1.69
N LEU A 120 22.13 6.56 2.68
CA LEU A 120 21.29 6.13 3.81
C LEU A 120 20.24 7.19 4.15
N THR A 121 18.99 6.81 4.06
CA THR A 121 17.83 7.63 4.41
C THR A 121 17.05 6.99 5.54
N PHE A 122 16.75 7.77 6.57
CA PHE A 122 15.79 7.44 7.61
C PHE A 122 14.40 7.91 7.18
N ASN A 123 13.39 7.13 7.47
CA ASN A 123 12.01 7.54 7.27
C ASN A 123 11.13 7.21 8.47
N THR A 124 10.11 8.02 8.68
CA THR A 124 9.03 7.73 9.64
C THR A 124 7.70 8.04 9.00
N ARG A 125 6.67 7.26 9.35
CA ARG A 125 5.31 7.42 8.86
C ARG A 125 4.34 7.47 10.02
N LEU A 126 3.47 8.46 9.99
CA LEU A 126 2.40 8.72 10.96
C LEU A 126 1.06 8.55 10.24
N PRO A 127 0.40 7.40 10.35
CA PRO A 127 -0.90 7.18 9.73
C PRO A 127 -2.05 7.62 10.64
N VAL A 128 -3.11 8.12 10.01
CA VAL A 128 -4.42 8.38 10.64
C VAL A 128 -5.46 7.67 9.77
N SER A 129 -6.32 6.90 10.36
CA SER A 129 -7.38 6.19 9.66
C SER A 129 -8.77 6.56 10.17
N TYR A 130 -9.72 6.62 9.25
CA TYR A 130 -11.13 6.64 9.54
C TYR A 130 -11.74 5.42 8.86
N LYS A 131 -12.37 4.54 9.64
CA LYS A 131 -13.03 3.34 9.17
C LYS A 131 -14.53 3.44 9.46
N TYR A 132 -15.33 3.01 8.51
CA TYR A 132 -16.77 2.87 8.65
C TYR A 132 -17.17 1.48 8.20
N ASP A 133 -17.76 0.73 9.12
CA ASP A 133 -18.29 -0.61 8.94
C ASP A 133 -19.80 -0.50 8.83
N THR A 134 -20.36 -0.91 7.71
CA THR A 134 -21.80 -0.79 7.43
C THR A 134 -22.63 -1.83 8.16
N GLU A 135 -22.06 -2.99 8.51
CA GLU A 135 -22.75 -4.05 9.26
C GLU A 135 -23.02 -3.63 10.71
N LYS A 136 -21.97 -3.09 11.33
CA LYS A 136 -22.03 -2.72 12.74
C LYS A 136 -22.58 -1.32 12.96
N ASP A 137 -22.73 -0.52 11.90
CA ASP A 137 -23.03 0.92 11.93
C ASP A 137 -22.08 1.67 12.89
N VAL A 138 -20.79 1.31 12.85
CA VAL A 138 -19.75 1.86 13.71
C VAL A 138 -18.72 2.60 12.86
N SER A 139 -18.34 3.77 13.31
CA SER A 139 -17.27 4.53 12.71
C SER A 139 -16.24 4.95 13.76
N GLN A 140 -14.96 4.91 13.40
CA GLN A 140 -13.86 5.32 14.27
C GLN A 140 -12.78 6.05 13.49
N ALA A 141 -12.30 7.16 14.08
CA ALA A 141 -11.13 7.89 13.60
C ALA A 141 -10.04 7.79 14.66
N ALA A 142 -8.89 7.24 14.28
CA ALA A 142 -7.78 7.07 15.22
C ALA A 142 -6.42 7.12 14.51
N LEU A 143 -5.35 7.30 15.30
CA LEU A 143 -3.99 7.07 14.85
C LEU A 143 -3.80 5.58 14.55
N GLY A 144 -3.10 5.29 13.47
CA GLY A 144 -2.65 3.94 13.19
C GLY A 144 -1.25 3.66 13.76
N ASP A 145 -0.65 2.59 13.29
CA ASP A 145 0.66 2.16 13.75
C ASP A 145 1.78 3.00 13.13
N VAL A 146 2.55 3.67 13.98
CA VAL A 146 3.71 4.46 13.57
C VAL A 146 4.81 3.52 13.11
N SER A 147 5.43 3.84 11.98
CA SER A 147 6.57 3.07 11.48
C SER A 147 7.82 3.92 11.31
N PHE A 148 8.96 3.27 11.55
CA PHE A 148 10.31 3.81 11.41
C PHE A 148 11.08 2.93 10.45
N GLY A 149 11.77 3.52 9.49
CA GLY A 149 12.50 2.76 8.48
C GLY A 149 13.88 3.32 8.18
N LEU A 150 14.70 2.47 7.61
CA LEU A 150 16.00 2.83 7.04
C LEU A 150 16.06 2.27 5.62
N ARG A 151 16.55 3.09 4.70
CA ARG A 151 16.85 2.70 3.33
C ARG A 151 18.32 2.91 3.06
N TYR A 152 19.01 1.87 2.64
CA TYR A 152 20.44 1.87 2.38
C TYR A 152 20.75 1.40 0.98
N GLN A 153 21.52 2.19 0.23
CA GLN A 153 21.97 1.85 -1.10
C GLN A 153 23.45 1.43 -1.05
N PRO A 154 23.74 0.12 -1.14
CA PRO A 154 25.10 -0.39 -1.00
C PRO A 154 26.01 -0.02 -2.18
N PHE A 155 25.45 0.19 -3.38
CA PHE A 155 26.19 0.44 -4.59
C PHE A 155 25.88 1.86 -5.13
N PRO A 156 26.87 2.58 -5.65
CA PRO A 156 26.61 3.88 -6.28
C PRO A 156 25.74 3.69 -7.52
N VAL A 157 24.84 4.64 -7.74
CA VAL A 157 24.02 4.73 -8.96
C VAL A 157 24.93 4.88 -10.17
N ARG A 158 24.73 4.07 -11.19
CA ARG A 158 25.44 4.13 -12.47
C ARG A 158 24.43 4.11 -13.61
N PRO A 159 24.57 4.96 -14.63
CA PRO A 159 23.72 4.95 -15.80
C PRO A 159 23.59 3.54 -16.41
N GLY A 160 22.36 3.13 -16.72
CA GLY A 160 22.07 1.82 -17.30
C GLY A 160 22.23 0.60 -16.37
N ALA A 161 22.72 0.78 -15.13
CA ALA A 161 22.85 -0.28 -14.15
C ALA A 161 21.52 -0.47 -13.36
N VAL A 162 21.42 -1.59 -12.68
CA VAL A 162 20.34 -1.83 -11.71
C VAL A 162 20.68 -1.11 -10.41
N ASN A 163 19.80 -0.22 -9.97
CA ASN A 163 19.87 0.38 -8.64
C ASN A 163 19.30 -0.58 -7.64
N THR A 164 20.02 -0.83 -6.55
CA THR A 164 19.62 -1.75 -5.49
C THR A 164 19.58 -1.00 -4.17
N THR A 165 18.46 -1.09 -3.46
CA THR A 165 18.26 -0.48 -2.15
C THR A 165 17.83 -1.57 -1.17
N LEU A 166 18.52 -1.67 -0.04
CA LEU A 166 18.10 -2.48 1.11
C LEU A 166 17.26 -1.61 2.02
N TYR A 167 16.17 -2.16 2.54
CA TYR A 167 15.33 -1.43 3.48
C TYR A 167 15.00 -2.29 4.70
N THR A 168 14.76 -1.61 5.82
CA THR A 168 14.17 -2.21 7.01
C THR A 168 13.13 -1.27 7.59
N THR A 169 12.10 -1.81 8.22
CA THR A 169 10.99 -1.06 8.81
C THR A 169 10.59 -1.69 10.12
N LEU A 170 10.56 -0.90 11.17
CA LEU A 170 9.98 -1.24 12.47
C LEU A 170 8.60 -0.57 12.58
N THR A 171 7.55 -1.36 12.77
CA THR A 171 6.20 -0.87 13.04
C THR A 171 5.88 -1.06 14.51
N THR A 172 5.31 -0.02 15.12
CA THR A 172 4.98 0.00 16.56
C THR A 172 3.47 0.01 16.73
N PRO A 173 2.90 -0.74 17.70
CA PRO A 173 1.46 -0.81 17.93
C PRO A 173 0.96 0.45 18.66
N THR A 174 0.95 1.57 17.97
CA THR A 174 0.49 2.86 18.49
C THR A 174 -0.97 3.14 18.16
N GLY A 175 -1.56 2.39 17.26
CA GLY A 175 -2.98 2.42 16.97
C GLY A 175 -3.80 1.61 17.97
N ASP A 176 -5.13 1.71 17.87
CA ASP A 176 -6.02 0.91 18.70
C ASP A 176 -5.93 -0.57 18.31
N SER A 177 -5.50 -1.39 19.27
CA SER A 177 -5.27 -2.81 19.09
C SER A 177 -6.59 -3.58 18.91
N PRO A 178 -6.72 -4.49 17.93
CA PRO A 178 -7.89 -5.35 17.78
C PRO A 178 -8.10 -6.30 18.97
N TYR A 179 -7.08 -6.42 19.84
CA TYR A 179 -7.09 -7.29 21.01
C TYR A 179 -7.48 -6.56 22.31
N ASP A 180 -7.56 -5.21 22.28
CA ASP A 180 -7.91 -4.37 23.42
C ASP A 180 -9.30 -3.73 23.28
N ILE A 181 -9.84 -3.69 22.05
CA ILE A 181 -11.14 -3.10 21.75
C ILE A 181 -12.30 -4.09 21.95
N ASN A 182 -13.51 -3.56 22.09
CA ASN A 182 -14.73 -4.36 22.00
C ASN A 182 -15.10 -4.59 20.53
N VAL A 183 -14.85 -5.80 20.03
CA VAL A 183 -15.03 -6.18 18.62
C VAL A 183 -16.45 -6.01 18.07
N ASN A 184 -17.47 -5.89 18.97
CA ASN A 184 -18.86 -5.70 18.55
C ASN A 184 -19.24 -4.22 18.36
N THR A 185 -18.50 -3.30 18.96
CA THR A 185 -18.86 -1.87 19.03
C THR A 185 -17.74 -0.93 18.59
N GLU A 186 -16.55 -1.45 18.34
CA GLU A 186 -15.37 -0.67 17.99
C GLU A 186 -14.64 -1.28 16.80
N VAL A 187 -13.87 -0.46 16.10
CA VAL A 187 -13.04 -0.86 14.95
C VAL A 187 -11.59 -0.51 15.25
N SER A 188 -10.69 -1.48 15.09
CA SER A 188 -9.26 -1.26 15.32
C SER A 188 -8.64 -0.33 14.28
N SER A 189 -7.67 0.50 14.71
CA SER A 189 -6.87 1.36 13.83
C SER A 189 -5.44 0.86 13.64
N GLY A 190 -4.96 -0.03 14.51
CA GLY A 190 -3.62 -0.62 14.49
C GLY A 190 -3.65 -2.15 14.43
N SER A 191 -2.46 -2.75 14.34
CA SER A 191 -2.25 -4.20 14.35
C SER A 191 -2.24 -4.79 15.77
N GLY A 192 -1.84 -3.99 16.76
CA GLY A 192 -1.69 -4.40 18.15
C GLY A 192 -0.36 -5.09 18.46
N PHE A 193 0.54 -5.26 17.50
CA PHE A 193 1.85 -5.90 17.71
C PHE A 193 2.99 -5.13 17.06
N TYR A 194 4.19 -5.35 17.56
CA TYR A 194 5.42 -4.89 16.90
C TYR A 194 5.72 -5.78 15.70
N SER A 195 6.18 -5.18 14.61
CA SER A 195 6.72 -5.94 13.48
C SER A 195 8.03 -5.36 12.98
N LEU A 196 8.93 -6.22 12.54
CA LEU A 196 10.20 -5.87 11.93
C LEU A 196 10.26 -6.44 10.52
N GLY A 197 10.17 -5.55 9.54
CA GLY A 197 10.31 -5.88 8.14
C GLY A 197 11.69 -5.56 7.59
N GLY A 198 12.09 -6.28 6.55
CA GLY A 198 13.28 -5.99 5.77
C GLY A 198 13.19 -6.58 4.37
N GLY A 199 13.93 -6.01 3.44
CA GLY A 199 13.89 -6.48 2.07
C GLY A 199 14.86 -5.76 1.14
N VAL A 200 14.71 -6.09 -0.13
CA VAL A 200 15.46 -5.50 -1.22
C VAL A 200 14.51 -4.92 -2.25
N SER A 201 14.82 -3.74 -2.72
CA SER A 201 14.19 -3.13 -3.87
C SER A 201 15.20 -2.88 -4.98
N MET A 202 14.78 -3.06 -6.21
CA MET A 202 15.61 -2.89 -7.40
C MET A 202 14.86 -2.04 -8.40
N SER A 203 15.60 -1.16 -9.08
CA SER A 203 15.06 -0.40 -10.20
C SER A 203 16.08 -0.29 -11.34
N LYS A 204 15.59 -0.19 -12.55
CA LYS A 204 16.41 0.00 -13.74
C LYS A 204 15.73 0.94 -14.72
N VAL A 205 16.43 1.98 -15.09
CA VAL A 205 16.02 2.88 -16.17
C VAL A 205 16.34 2.21 -17.51
N VAL A 206 15.32 2.08 -18.35
CA VAL A 206 15.39 1.59 -19.73
C VAL A 206 14.57 2.57 -20.56
N ASP A 207 15.19 3.71 -20.93
CA ASP A 207 14.51 4.82 -21.61
C ASP A 207 13.48 4.32 -22.66
N PRO A 208 12.23 4.77 -22.59
CA PRO A 208 11.62 5.77 -21.70
C PRO A 208 10.91 5.19 -20.45
N VAL A 209 11.22 3.98 -20.06
CA VAL A 209 10.55 3.21 -19.00
C VAL A 209 11.50 2.99 -17.84
N VAL A 210 11.00 3.07 -16.61
CA VAL A 210 11.68 2.57 -15.42
C VAL A 210 11.00 1.29 -14.98
N LEU A 211 11.74 0.20 -14.92
CA LEU A 211 11.30 -1.07 -14.36
C LEU A 211 11.73 -1.14 -12.89
N TYR A 212 10.84 -1.62 -12.02
CA TYR A 212 11.15 -1.76 -10.60
C TYR A 212 10.49 -2.99 -9.98
N GLY A 213 11.04 -3.42 -8.87
CA GLY A 213 10.47 -4.51 -8.08
C GLY A 213 11.08 -4.56 -6.69
N SER A 214 10.37 -5.18 -5.76
CA SER A 214 10.84 -5.43 -4.42
C SER A 214 10.41 -6.79 -3.90
N LEU A 215 11.20 -7.30 -2.96
CA LEU A 215 10.91 -8.49 -2.18
C LEU A 215 11.26 -8.19 -0.73
N GLY A 216 10.32 -8.45 0.16
CA GLY A 216 10.47 -8.22 1.59
C GLY A 216 9.88 -9.34 2.42
N TYR A 217 10.35 -9.44 3.64
CA TYR A 217 9.84 -10.29 4.70
C TYR A 217 9.60 -9.45 5.94
N SER A 218 8.48 -9.67 6.62
CA SER A 218 8.15 -9.00 7.87
C SER A 218 7.84 -10.04 8.93
N MET A 219 8.57 -9.94 10.04
CA MET A 219 8.40 -10.76 11.22
C MET A 219 7.52 -10.02 12.22
N ALA A 220 6.48 -10.69 12.71
CA ALA A 220 5.61 -10.20 13.75
C ALA A 220 6.09 -10.70 15.13
N PHE A 221 5.83 -9.92 16.17
CA PHE A 221 6.18 -10.31 17.53
C PHE A 221 4.93 -10.69 18.32
N ASP A 222 5.05 -11.71 19.14
CA ASP A 222 3.98 -12.23 19.98
C ASP A 222 3.40 -11.16 20.90
N ILE A 223 2.10 -11.24 21.15
CA ILE A 223 1.38 -10.40 22.10
C ILE A 223 0.96 -11.28 23.24
N THR A 224 1.42 -10.96 24.44
CA THR A 224 1.09 -11.67 25.67
C THR A 224 0.37 -10.76 26.66
N GLY A 225 -0.38 -11.36 27.59
CA GLY A 225 -1.08 -10.61 28.63
C GLY A 225 -2.37 -9.96 28.15
N ILE A 226 -2.94 -10.45 27.05
CA ILE A 226 -4.26 -10.08 26.57
C ILE A 226 -5.31 -10.61 27.56
N ASN A 227 -6.40 -9.86 27.75
CA ASN A 227 -7.53 -10.27 28.56
C ASN A 227 -8.83 -9.89 27.84
N GLN A 228 -8.95 -10.34 26.58
CA GLN A 228 -10.11 -10.03 25.76
C GLN A 228 -11.10 -11.19 25.73
N ARG A 229 -12.32 -10.93 26.13
CA ARG A 229 -13.37 -11.93 26.10
C ARG A 229 -13.89 -12.15 24.69
N ARG A 230 -13.87 -13.40 24.22
CA ARG A 230 -14.37 -13.85 22.91
C ARG A 230 -15.43 -14.94 23.13
N GLY A 231 -16.70 -14.56 23.23
CA GLY A 231 -17.77 -15.49 23.57
C GLY A 231 -17.63 -16.03 25.01
N SER A 232 -17.44 -17.35 25.15
CA SER A 232 -17.22 -18.03 26.45
C SER A 232 -15.76 -18.01 26.90
N ASP A 233 -14.82 -17.79 26.00
CA ASP A 233 -13.40 -17.94 26.27
C ASP A 233 -12.69 -16.57 26.35
N THR A 234 -11.56 -16.54 27.02
CA THR A 234 -10.71 -15.36 27.15
C THR A 234 -9.46 -15.56 26.31
N LEU A 235 -9.17 -14.63 25.40
CA LEU A 235 -7.94 -14.61 24.63
C LEU A 235 -6.81 -14.08 25.54
N GLU A 236 -5.72 -14.85 25.67
CA GLU A 236 -4.58 -14.55 26.57
C GLU A 236 -3.31 -14.17 25.79
N GLU A 237 -3.12 -14.79 24.61
CA GLU A 237 -1.92 -14.58 23.81
C GLU A 237 -2.24 -14.72 22.32
N VAL A 238 -1.55 -13.96 21.49
CA VAL A 238 -1.60 -14.06 20.02
C VAL A 238 -0.18 -14.14 19.49
N ASN A 239 0.05 -15.12 18.64
CA ASN A 239 1.26 -15.24 17.82
C ASN A 239 0.90 -14.88 16.38
N PRO A 240 1.11 -13.62 15.94
CA PRO A 240 0.74 -13.18 14.60
C PRO A 240 1.63 -13.84 13.56
N GLY A 241 1.06 -14.22 12.44
CA GLY A 241 1.82 -14.73 11.31
C GLY A 241 2.77 -13.70 10.70
N ASP A 242 3.90 -14.19 10.23
CA ASP A 242 4.86 -13.40 9.44
C ASP A 242 4.28 -13.07 8.06
N SER A 243 4.94 -12.20 7.29
CA SER A 243 4.49 -11.91 5.92
C SER A 243 5.63 -11.82 4.93
N ILE A 244 5.33 -12.22 3.68
CA ILE A 244 6.19 -12.04 2.52
C ILE A 244 5.51 -11.04 1.59
N ASN A 245 6.24 -10.00 1.21
CA ASN A 245 5.74 -8.94 0.34
C ASN A 245 6.55 -8.92 -0.95
N PHE A 246 5.85 -8.93 -2.07
CA PHE A 246 6.42 -8.84 -3.40
C PHE A 246 5.76 -7.69 -4.16
N SER A 247 6.56 -6.92 -4.89
CA SER A 247 6.02 -5.94 -5.83
C SER A 247 6.85 -5.88 -7.10
N MET A 248 6.20 -5.56 -8.21
CA MET A 248 6.84 -5.23 -9.47
C MET A 248 6.01 -4.22 -10.23
N GLY A 249 6.67 -3.42 -11.07
CA GLY A 249 5.95 -2.42 -11.85
C GLY A 249 6.85 -1.75 -12.87
N LEU A 250 6.22 -0.82 -13.57
CA LEU A 250 6.87 0.04 -14.53
C LEU A 250 6.34 1.47 -14.40
N ALA A 251 7.20 2.43 -14.63
CA ALA A 251 6.84 3.83 -14.75
C ALA A 251 7.28 4.36 -16.11
N TYR A 252 6.46 5.19 -16.72
CA TYR A 252 6.67 5.76 -18.05
C TYR A 252 6.48 7.27 -17.99
N ALA A 253 7.45 8.03 -18.47
CA ALA A 253 7.34 9.48 -18.59
C ALA A 253 6.69 9.82 -19.94
N LEU A 254 5.42 10.24 -19.90
CA LEU A 254 4.70 10.73 -21.08
C LEU A 254 5.23 12.07 -21.55
N SER A 255 5.56 12.94 -20.59
CA SER A 255 6.18 14.24 -20.81
C SER A 255 6.92 14.67 -19.55
N TYR A 256 7.58 15.83 -19.59
CA TYR A 256 8.19 16.42 -18.38
C TYR A 256 7.18 16.65 -17.24
N GLU A 257 5.92 16.84 -17.56
CA GLU A 257 4.86 17.20 -16.60
C GLU A 257 4.00 15.99 -16.17
N VAL A 258 3.97 14.93 -17.00
CA VAL A 258 3.04 13.80 -16.81
C VAL A 258 3.79 12.49 -16.87
N SER A 259 3.58 11.65 -15.86
CA SER A 259 4.05 10.27 -15.81
C SER A 259 2.89 9.31 -15.56
N LEU A 260 3.05 8.09 -16.05
CA LEU A 260 2.16 6.97 -15.77
C LEU A 260 2.95 5.86 -15.09
N SER A 261 2.33 5.16 -14.16
CA SER A 261 2.89 3.91 -13.66
C SER A 261 1.84 2.82 -13.55
N ALA A 262 2.29 1.59 -13.63
CA ALA A 262 1.49 0.41 -13.38
C ALA A 262 2.29 -0.54 -12.51
N SER A 263 1.66 -1.11 -11.48
CA SER A 263 2.32 -2.04 -10.56
C SER A 263 1.40 -3.17 -10.14
N TYR A 264 2.01 -4.28 -9.84
CA TYR A 264 1.43 -5.42 -9.17
C TYR A 264 2.08 -5.57 -7.80
N GLN A 265 1.27 -5.76 -6.78
CA GLN A 265 1.71 -5.97 -5.41
C GLN A 265 1.04 -7.23 -4.88
N GLN A 266 1.78 -8.03 -4.15
CA GLN A 266 1.28 -9.23 -3.47
C GLN A 266 1.86 -9.31 -2.07
N SER A 267 0.99 -9.60 -1.11
CA SER A 267 1.36 -9.92 0.27
C SER A 267 0.82 -11.30 0.59
N TYR A 268 1.67 -12.17 1.09
CA TYR A 268 1.31 -13.46 1.65
C TYR A 268 1.53 -13.40 3.15
N ASN A 269 0.47 -13.61 3.94
CA ASN A 269 0.51 -13.60 5.38
C ASN A 269 0.29 -15.04 5.87
N PHE A 270 1.19 -15.51 6.71
CA PHE A 270 1.09 -16.82 7.35
C PHE A 270 -0.02 -16.82 8.41
N ASP A 271 -0.42 -18.00 8.85
CA ASP A 271 -1.42 -18.20 9.87
C ASP A 271 -1.06 -17.52 11.20
N THR A 272 -2.09 -17.04 11.89
CA THR A 272 -1.99 -16.46 13.24
C THR A 272 -2.54 -17.45 14.24
N GLU A 273 -1.82 -17.69 15.33
CA GLU A 273 -2.26 -18.55 16.43
C GLU A 273 -2.84 -17.71 17.56
N PHE A 274 -4.00 -18.13 18.06
CA PHE A 274 -4.73 -17.52 19.17
C PHE A 274 -4.80 -18.49 20.33
N PHE A 275 -4.27 -18.08 21.47
CA PHE A 275 -4.25 -18.88 22.68
C PHE A 275 -5.30 -18.39 23.65
N PHE A 276 -6.21 -19.28 24.03
CA PHE A 276 -7.32 -19.00 24.94
C PHE A 276 -7.10 -19.65 26.28
N ASP A 277 -7.81 -19.13 27.30
CA ASP A 277 -7.92 -19.74 28.60
C ASP A 277 -8.33 -21.23 28.46
N GLY A 278 -7.90 -22.08 29.42
CA GLY A 278 -8.13 -23.52 29.34
C GLY A 278 -7.27 -24.27 28.31
N GLY A 279 -6.30 -23.62 27.65
CA GLY A 279 -5.33 -24.24 26.73
C GLY A 279 -5.88 -24.53 25.34
N ARG A 280 -6.98 -23.90 24.94
CA ARG A 280 -7.50 -23.98 23.57
C ARG A 280 -6.68 -23.09 22.64
N ILE A 281 -6.29 -23.62 21.47
CA ILE A 281 -5.60 -22.89 20.42
C ILE A 281 -6.49 -22.87 19.19
N ALA A 282 -6.70 -21.69 18.64
CA ALA A 282 -7.29 -21.49 17.31
C ALA A 282 -6.24 -20.92 16.36
N ARG A 283 -6.38 -21.22 15.07
CA ARG A 283 -5.50 -20.70 14.02
C ARG A 283 -6.35 -20.03 12.94
N SER A 284 -5.87 -18.93 12.42
CA SER A 284 -6.40 -18.39 11.15
C SER A 284 -5.92 -19.23 9.97
N GLU A 285 -6.51 -19.04 8.83
CA GLU A 285 -5.93 -19.49 7.57
C GLU A 285 -4.86 -18.49 7.10
N ASP A 286 -3.94 -18.98 6.24
CA ASP A 286 -3.04 -18.11 5.50
C ASP A 286 -3.86 -17.18 4.59
N SER A 287 -3.42 -15.94 4.41
CA SER A 287 -4.10 -14.98 3.56
C SER A 287 -3.20 -14.44 2.45
N THR A 288 -3.78 -14.17 1.29
CA THR A 288 -3.07 -13.62 0.14
C THR A 288 -3.80 -12.40 -0.40
N SER A 289 -3.18 -11.24 -0.27
CA SER A 289 -3.66 -10.00 -0.87
C SER A 289 -2.85 -9.67 -2.13
N SER A 290 -3.53 -9.53 -3.26
CA SER A 290 -2.91 -9.19 -4.55
C SER A 290 -3.65 -8.01 -5.18
N VAL A 291 -2.90 -6.97 -5.55
CA VAL A 291 -3.46 -5.71 -6.05
C VAL A 291 -2.73 -5.27 -7.32
N VAL A 292 -3.49 -4.82 -8.30
CA VAL A 292 -2.96 -4.07 -9.45
C VAL A 292 -3.27 -2.60 -9.27
N ASN A 293 -2.25 -1.76 -9.34
CA ASN A 293 -2.36 -0.31 -9.24
C ASN A 293 -1.90 0.36 -10.54
N THR A 294 -2.58 1.43 -10.90
CA THR A 294 -2.14 2.39 -11.92
C THR A 294 -2.09 3.77 -11.30
N SER A 295 -1.09 4.58 -11.66
CA SER A 295 -1.04 5.95 -11.17
C SER A 295 -0.64 6.94 -12.26
N ILE A 296 -1.08 8.18 -12.06
CA ILE A 296 -0.75 9.34 -12.87
C ILE A 296 -0.01 10.32 -11.97
N GLY A 297 1.23 10.64 -12.33
CA GLY A 297 2.02 11.68 -11.70
C GLY A 297 1.92 12.98 -12.47
N LEU A 298 1.55 14.05 -11.79
CA LEU A 298 1.40 15.40 -12.35
C LEU A 298 2.44 16.32 -11.68
N ARG A 299 3.39 16.81 -12.44
CA ARG A 299 4.42 17.76 -11.97
C ARG A 299 3.84 19.16 -11.93
N SER A 300 3.52 19.65 -10.74
CA SER A 300 3.03 21.01 -10.50
C SER A 300 4.16 22.04 -10.40
N SER A 301 5.36 21.63 -10.00
CA SER A 301 6.56 22.46 -9.98
C SER A 301 7.81 21.57 -10.03
N LYS A 302 9.00 22.17 -10.14
CA LYS A 302 10.27 21.45 -10.27
C LYS A 302 10.49 20.38 -9.19
N ASN A 303 9.97 20.61 -7.98
CA ASN A 303 10.13 19.71 -6.81
C ASN A 303 8.79 19.14 -6.29
N ARG A 304 7.68 19.30 -7.02
CA ARG A 304 6.36 18.89 -6.57
C ARG A 304 5.66 18.06 -7.64
N ILE A 305 5.57 16.77 -7.40
CA ILE A 305 4.77 15.85 -8.21
C ILE A 305 3.62 15.33 -7.34
N ILE A 306 2.40 15.49 -7.85
CA ILE A 306 1.18 14.96 -7.25
C ILE A 306 0.86 13.66 -7.94
N ASN A 307 0.72 12.57 -7.19
CA ASN A 307 0.35 11.27 -7.72
C ASN A 307 -1.08 10.93 -7.35
N LEU A 308 -1.85 10.55 -8.36
CA LEU A 308 -3.19 9.99 -8.24
C LEU A 308 -3.11 8.51 -8.61
N SER A 309 -3.58 7.64 -7.76
CA SER A 309 -3.57 6.20 -7.99
C SER A 309 -4.95 5.59 -7.93
N PHE A 310 -5.15 4.58 -8.74
CA PHE A 310 -6.31 3.73 -8.79
C PHE A 310 -5.86 2.28 -8.81
N GLY A 311 -6.42 1.46 -7.93
CA GLY A 311 -6.10 0.05 -7.83
C GLY A 311 -7.34 -0.81 -7.66
N PHE A 312 -7.18 -2.09 -7.93
CA PHE A 312 -8.20 -3.11 -7.68
C PHE A 312 -7.55 -4.41 -7.21
N GLY A 313 -8.25 -5.09 -6.32
CA GLY A 313 -7.85 -6.38 -5.79
C GLY A 313 -8.10 -7.51 -6.77
N LEU A 314 -7.26 -8.53 -6.67
CA LEU A 314 -7.35 -9.75 -7.48
C LEU A 314 -7.72 -10.98 -6.65
N THR A 315 -7.61 -10.88 -5.32
CA THR A 315 -7.87 -11.97 -4.36
C THR A 315 -8.91 -11.52 -3.35
N GLU A 316 -9.53 -12.47 -2.65
CA GLU A 316 -10.59 -12.23 -1.66
C GLU A 316 -10.11 -11.36 -0.50
N ASP A 317 -8.84 -11.52 -0.07
CA ASP A 317 -8.25 -10.74 1.01
C ASP A 317 -7.79 -9.34 0.58
N SER A 318 -8.01 -8.95 -0.67
CA SER A 318 -7.64 -7.64 -1.19
C SER A 318 -8.81 -6.68 -1.18
N PRO A 319 -8.57 -5.37 -1.00
CA PRO A 319 -9.62 -4.38 -1.24
C PRO A 319 -10.07 -4.42 -2.70
N ASP A 320 -11.39 -4.40 -2.94
CA ASP A 320 -11.95 -4.39 -4.31
C ASP A 320 -11.52 -3.15 -5.08
N VAL A 321 -11.50 -2.00 -4.40
CA VAL A 321 -11.12 -0.71 -5.00
C VAL A 321 -10.20 0.05 -4.05
N LEU A 322 -9.14 0.60 -4.63
CA LEU A 322 -8.21 1.50 -3.95
C LEU A 322 -8.12 2.80 -4.72
N LEU A 323 -8.24 3.91 -4.02
CA LEU A 323 -7.95 5.24 -4.56
C LEU A 323 -6.86 5.88 -3.71
N GLY A 324 -5.91 6.56 -4.34
CA GLY A 324 -4.83 7.19 -3.63
C GLY A 324 -4.48 8.56 -4.19
N LEU A 325 -4.02 9.41 -3.29
CA LEU A 325 -3.43 10.71 -3.58
C LEU A 325 -2.14 10.81 -2.78
N SER A 326 -1.04 11.19 -3.38
CA SER A 326 0.16 11.56 -2.64
C SER A 326 0.82 12.81 -3.20
N MET A 327 1.34 13.63 -2.30
CA MET A 327 2.01 14.88 -2.67
C MET A 327 3.09 15.26 -1.65
N PRO A 328 4.22 15.84 -2.09
CA PRO A 328 5.22 16.43 -1.20
C PRO A 328 4.68 17.74 -0.62
N ILE A 329 5.00 17.97 0.66
CA ILE A 329 4.76 19.23 1.36
C ILE A 329 6.06 20.02 1.37
N ASP A 330 6.03 21.27 0.89
CA ASP A 330 7.19 22.14 0.86
C ASP A 330 7.39 22.87 2.21
N PHE A 331 8.58 22.71 2.78
CA PHE A 331 8.98 23.38 4.02
C PHE A 331 9.68 24.73 3.82
N SER A 332 9.89 25.16 2.58
CA SER A 332 10.69 26.37 2.30
C SER A 332 10.14 27.64 2.97
N GLY A 333 8.87 27.63 3.38
CA GLY A 333 8.24 28.72 4.15
C GLY A 333 8.33 28.62 5.68
N LEU A 334 8.84 27.50 6.23
CA LEU A 334 8.92 27.23 7.66
C LEU A 334 10.33 27.42 8.26
N LYS A 335 11.29 27.95 7.51
CA LYS A 335 12.58 28.32 8.10
C LYS A 335 12.34 29.42 9.14
N PRO A 336 12.62 29.18 10.44
CA PRO A 336 12.65 30.25 11.40
C PRO A 336 13.71 31.23 10.92
N GLY A 337 13.35 32.53 10.88
CA GLY A 337 14.05 33.58 10.18
C GLY A 337 15.57 33.54 10.31
N ALA A 338 16.20 33.76 9.15
CA ALA A 338 17.59 34.12 9.03
C ALA A 338 17.78 35.56 9.49
#